data_5b950f119ab19602de26113b415a3ea6
#
_entry.id   5b950f119ab19602de26113b415a3ea6
#
_cell.length_a   1.000
_cell.length_b   1.000
_cell.length_c   1.000
_cell.angle_alpha   90.00
_cell.angle_beta   90.00
_cell.angle_gamma   90.00
#
_symmetry.space_group_name_H-M   'P 1'
#
loop_
_entity.id
_entity.type
_entity.pdbx_description
1 polymer ?
#
loop_
_entity_poly.entity_id
_entity_poly.type
_entity_poly.pdbx_seq_one_letter_code
_entity_poly.pdbx_strand_id
1 'polypeptide(L)'
;MKGKQGSSRLFIVTAILFEENEEAERCDLRIGEIRRELQVHQRFEFHFNKCSDRYRRAFLSGIAGSGFFYHSVVLNKSKLWGEGFKDKDSFYKYAASLVFENAKAHLLQAKVVVDRCGDREFRNQLAKYLKRRMNDGNKVLIRKVTMEPSHSNNLLQLADMVCGAVFRSFDTTKNNRMEFRKLLNAKELRVQVWPR
;
A
#
# COMPACT_ATOMS: atom_id res chain seq x y z
N MET A 1 18.46 -7.67 -10.88
CA MET A 1 18.44 -6.22 -11.18
C MET A 1 19.70 -5.59 -10.62
N LYS A 2 20.73 -5.35 -11.46
CA LYS A 2 21.82 -4.44 -11.09
C LYS A 2 21.18 -3.06 -10.93
N GLY A 3 21.29 -2.48 -9.72
CA GLY A 3 20.63 -1.23 -9.40
C GLY A 3 21.04 -0.12 -10.35
N LYS A 4 20.08 0.45 -11.09
CA LYS A 4 20.26 1.80 -11.60
C LYS A 4 20.59 2.67 -10.37
N GLN A 5 21.65 3.45 -10.45
CA GLN A 5 22.02 4.45 -9.45
C GLN A 5 20.74 5.20 -9.01
N GLY A 6 20.35 5.10 -7.73
CA GLY A 6 19.13 5.73 -7.18
C GLY A 6 17.98 4.77 -6.80
N SER A 7 18.04 3.47 -7.11
CA SER A 7 16.97 2.53 -6.70
C SER A 7 17.16 2.05 -5.27
N SER A 8 16.17 2.29 -4.38
CA SER A 8 16.18 1.78 -3.01
C SER A 8 16.44 0.26 -2.96
N ARG A 9 17.22 -0.19 -1.97
CA ARG A 9 17.45 -1.61 -1.66
C ARG A 9 16.16 -2.33 -1.26
N LEU A 10 15.23 -1.60 -0.67
CA LEU A 10 13.93 -2.13 -0.24
C LEU A 10 12.85 -1.76 -1.25
N PHE A 11 11.89 -2.67 -1.43
CA PHE A 11 10.63 -2.45 -2.12
C PHE A 11 9.49 -2.83 -1.17
N ILE A 12 8.51 -1.95 -1.01
CA ILE A 12 7.41 -2.18 -0.08
C ILE A 12 6.09 -2.15 -0.83
N VAL A 13 5.22 -3.09 -0.50
CA VAL A 13 3.82 -3.11 -0.92
C VAL A 13 2.97 -3.11 0.33
N THR A 14 1.95 -2.26 0.35
CA THR A 14 1.00 -2.13 1.46
C THR A 14 -0.42 -2.34 0.97
N ALA A 15 -1.19 -3.15 1.68
CA ALA A 15 -2.63 -3.28 1.51
C ALA A 15 -3.33 -2.63 2.70
N ILE A 16 -4.24 -1.70 2.41
CA ILE A 16 -5.19 -1.15 3.37
C ILE A 16 -6.46 -1.99 3.30
N LEU A 17 -6.99 -2.36 4.45
CA LEU A 17 -8.14 -3.22 4.60
C LEU A 17 -9.25 -2.46 5.33
N PHE A 18 -10.44 -2.50 4.79
CA PHE A 18 -11.68 -2.08 5.44
C PHE A 18 -12.58 -3.30 5.52
N GLU A 19 -13.17 -3.56 6.67
CA GLU A 19 -14.11 -4.67 6.84
C GLU A 19 -15.46 -4.33 6.22
N GLU A 20 -15.87 -3.04 6.34
CA GLU A 20 -17.12 -2.53 5.80
C GLU A 20 -16.89 -1.40 4.80
N ASN A 21 -17.76 -1.29 3.78
CA ASN A 21 -17.69 -0.22 2.79
C ASN A 21 -17.86 1.17 3.42
N GLU A 22 -18.72 1.27 4.41
CA GLU A 22 -19.01 2.51 5.13
C GLU A 22 -17.78 3.06 5.86
N GLU A 23 -16.91 2.19 6.34
CA GLU A 23 -15.62 2.61 6.93
C GLU A 23 -14.68 3.19 5.89
N ALA A 24 -14.66 2.60 4.69
CA ALA A 24 -13.89 3.13 3.57
C ALA A 24 -14.40 4.51 3.16
N GLU A 25 -15.71 4.70 3.06
CA GLU A 25 -16.35 5.98 2.72
C GLU A 25 -16.07 7.04 3.79
N ARG A 26 -16.21 6.69 5.09
CA ARG A 26 -15.87 7.59 6.19
C ARG A 26 -14.41 8.01 6.18
N CYS A 27 -13.51 7.08 5.88
CA CYS A 27 -12.08 7.38 5.77
C CYS A 27 -11.79 8.29 4.56
N ASP A 28 -12.44 8.08 3.43
CA ASP A 28 -12.33 8.93 2.25
C ASP A 28 -12.76 10.37 2.55
N LEU A 29 -13.92 10.55 3.21
CA LEU A 29 -14.42 11.85 3.66
C LEU A 29 -13.45 12.51 4.64
N ARG A 30 -12.90 11.74 5.60
CA ARG A 30 -11.94 12.24 6.58
C ARG A 30 -10.67 12.78 5.92
N ILE A 31 -10.18 12.13 4.87
CA ILE A 31 -9.02 12.65 4.11
C ILE A 31 -9.38 13.99 3.43
N GLY A 32 -10.61 14.14 2.95
CA GLY A 32 -11.11 15.42 2.44
C GLY A 32 -11.13 16.53 3.49
N GLU A 33 -11.51 16.19 4.73
CA GLU A 33 -11.48 17.12 5.88
C GLU A 33 -10.05 17.53 6.24
N ILE A 34 -9.12 16.59 6.29
CA ILE A 34 -7.71 16.88 6.55
C ILE A 34 -7.15 17.88 5.53
N ARG A 35 -7.55 17.81 4.23
CA ARG A 35 -7.16 18.84 3.24
C ARG A 35 -7.67 20.23 3.62
N ARG A 36 -8.94 20.31 4.07
CA ARG A 36 -9.52 21.59 4.52
C ARG A 36 -8.82 22.14 5.76
N GLU A 37 -8.56 21.28 6.76
CA GLU A 37 -7.84 21.64 7.99
C GLU A 37 -6.43 22.14 7.70
N LEU A 38 -5.76 21.54 6.72
CA LEU A 38 -4.42 21.96 6.28
C LEU A 38 -4.43 23.16 5.31
N GLN A 39 -5.61 23.64 4.93
CA GLN A 39 -5.79 24.75 3.98
C GLN A 39 -5.07 24.52 2.64
N VAL A 40 -5.00 23.25 2.19
CA VAL A 40 -4.45 22.92 0.88
C VAL A 40 -5.55 22.82 -0.16
N HIS A 41 -5.17 22.95 -1.44
CA HIS A 41 -6.13 22.86 -2.54
C HIS A 41 -6.85 21.51 -2.54
N GLN A 42 -8.15 21.46 -2.96
CA GLN A 42 -8.95 20.23 -2.98
C GLN A 42 -8.32 19.09 -3.80
N ARG A 43 -7.55 19.41 -4.83
CA ARG A 43 -6.81 18.45 -5.66
C ARG A 43 -5.40 18.15 -5.14
N PHE A 44 -5.05 18.61 -3.93
CA PHE A 44 -3.77 18.28 -3.32
C PHE A 44 -3.67 16.78 -3.10
N GLU A 45 -2.66 16.16 -3.72
CA GLU A 45 -2.38 14.73 -3.58
C GLU A 45 -1.43 14.50 -2.40
N PHE A 46 -1.90 13.76 -1.40
CA PHE A 46 -1.03 13.29 -0.34
C PHE A 46 -0.13 12.18 -0.87
N HIS A 47 1.16 12.46 -0.92
CA HIS A 47 2.19 11.52 -1.32
C HIS A 47 3.33 11.59 -0.31
N PHE A 48 3.66 10.47 0.33
CA PHE A 48 4.58 10.46 1.46
C PHE A 48 5.92 11.15 1.12
N ASN A 49 6.52 10.82 -0.01
CA ASN A 49 7.81 11.38 -0.39
C ASN A 49 7.77 12.86 -0.79
N LYS A 50 6.61 13.38 -1.21
CA LYS A 50 6.43 14.79 -1.61
C LYS A 50 5.96 15.67 -0.45
N CYS A 51 5.32 15.10 0.55
CA CYS A 51 4.83 15.82 1.71
C CYS A 51 5.97 16.18 2.69
N SER A 52 5.86 17.33 3.35
CA SER A 52 6.68 17.66 4.50
C SER A 52 6.32 16.79 5.72
N ASP A 53 7.19 16.73 6.73
CA ASP A 53 6.91 15.99 7.96
C ASP A 53 5.67 16.54 8.70
N ARG A 54 5.39 17.86 8.59
CA ARG A 54 4.15 18.47 9.09
C ARG A 54 2.92 17.84 8.44
N TYR A 55 2.90 17.72 7.12
CA TYR A 55 1.76 17.13 6.40
C TYR A 55 1.63 15.63 6.62
N ARG A 56 2.76 14.90 6.67
CA ARG A 56 2.78 13.48 7.03
C ARG A 56 2.15 13.24 8.40
N ARG A 57 2.57 14.02 9.40
CA ARG A 57 2.08 13.93 10.77
C ARG A 57 0.60 14.26 10.85
N ALA A 58 0.17 15.38 10.26
CA ALA A 58 -1.23 15.78 10.25
C ALA A 58 -2.12 14.73 9.56
N PHE A 59 -1.71 14.21 8.40
CA PHE A 59 -2.44 13.17 7.71
C PHE A 59 -2.57 11.90 8.55
N LEU A 60 -1.44 11.32 8.98
CA LEU A 60 -1.42 10.04 9.69
C LEU A 60 -2.12 10.11 11.06
N SER A 61 -1.97 11.21 11.79
CA SER A 61 -2.71 11.43 13.03
C SER A 61 -4.21 11.62 12.76
N GLY A 62 -4.56 12.35 11.71
CA GLY A 62 -5.95 12.64 11.35
C GLY A 62 -6.75 11.41 10.95
N ILE A 63 -6.11 10.38 10.36
CA ILE A 63 -6.76 9.13 9.96
C ILE A 63 -6.62 8.00 10.99
N ALA A 64 -5.86 8.20 12.08
CA ALA A 64 -5.59 7.14 13.05
C ALA A 64 -6.86 6.60 13.73
N GLY A 65 -7.93 7.41 13.82
CA GLY A 65 -9.25 7.00 14.34
C GLY A 65 -10.15 6.27 13.34
N SER A 66 -9.79 6.22 12.04
CA SER A 66 -10.62 5.57 11.02
C SER A 66 -10.58 4.04 11.12
N GLY A 67 -11.66 3.37 10.66
CA GLY A 67 -11.85 1.92 10.74
C GLY A 67 -11.08 1.14 9.66
N PHE A 68 -9.76 1.26 9.60
CA PHE A 68 -8.95 0.46 8.69
C PHE A 68 -7.84 -0.30 9.42
N PHE A 69 -7.31 -1.32 8.76
CA PHE A 69 -6.09 -2.03 9.13
C PHE A 69 -5.15 -2.12 7.93
N TYR A 70 -3.89 -2.52 8.16
CA TYR A 70 -2.97 -2.72 7.05
C TYR A 70 -2.02 -3.90 7.23
N HIS A 71 -1.66 -4.47 6.08
CA HIS A 71 -0.52 -5.37 5.93
C HIS A 71 0.52 -4.73 5.03
N SER A 72 1.80 -4.92 5.36
CA SER A 72 2.90 -4.53 4.47
C SER A 72 3.89 -5.67 4.29
N VAL A 73 4.44 -5.78 3.09
CA VAL A 73 5.56 -6.66 2.79
C VAL A 73 6.75 -5.82 2.35
N VAL A 74 7.86 -6.00 3.06
CA VAL A 74 9.13 -5.33 2.80
C VAL A 74 10.07 -6.31 2.11
N LEU A 75 10.30 -6.11 0.82
CA LEU A 75 11.16 -6.94 0.01
C LEU A 75 12.59 -6.39 -0.02
N ASN A 76 13.55 -7.18 0.46
CA ASN A 76 14.96 -6.87 0.33
C ASN A 76 15.47 -7.34 -1.04
N LYS A 77 15.51 -6.42 -2.03
CA LYS A 77 15.91 -6.73 -3.41
C LYS A 77 17.30 -7.36 -3.53
N SER A 78 18.22 -7.08 -2.60
CA SER A 78 19.56 -7.65 -2.64
C SER A 78 19.62 -9.13 -2.21
N LYS A 79 18.57 -9.64 -1.60
CA LYS A 79 18.44 -11.04 -1.18
C LYS A 79 17.54 -11.87 -2.11
N LEU A 80 17.07 -11.28 -3.22
CA LEU A 80 16.21 -11.98 -4.18
C LEU A 80 17.04 -12.64 -5.27
N TRP A 81 16.80 -13.92 -5.50
CA TRP A 81 17.49 -14.74 -6.49
C TRP A 81 16.48 -15.36 -7.46
N GLY A 82 16.91 -15.58 -8.70
CA GLY A 82 16.13 -16.25 -9.75
C GLY A 82 15.68 -15.31 -10.88
N GLU A 83 15.45 -15.90 -12.06
CA GLU A 83 15.14 -15.18 -13.31
C GLU A 83 13.81 -14.39 -13.20
N GLY A 84 12.80 -14.92 -12.49
CA GLY A 84 11.52 -14.24 -12.33
C GLY A 84 11.59 -12.89 -11.61
N PHE A 85 12.67 -12.63 -10.84
CA PHE A 85 12.90 -11.34 -10.19
C PHE A 85 13.66 -10.33 -11.05
N LYS A 86 14.18 -10.74 -12.21
CA LYS A 86 14.81 -9.85 -13.19
C LYS A 86 13.74 -9.12 -14.02
N ASP A 87 12.60 -9.77 -14.25
CA ASP A 87 11.45 -9.16 -14.91
C ASP A 87 10.65 -8.30 -13.94
N LYS A 88 10.43 -7.04 -14.33
CA LYS A 88 9.75 -6.04 -13.49
C LYS A 88 8.29 -6.44 -13.18
N ASP A 89 7.59 -6.95 -14.17
CA ASP A 89 6.17 -7.28 -14.05
C ASP A 89 5.94 -8.52 -13.19
N SER A 90 6.79 -9.53 -13.36
CA SER A 90 6.80 -10.75 -12.53
C SER A 90 7.15 -10.41 -11.07
N PHE A 91 8.15 -9.56 -10.85
CA PHE A 91 8.50 -9.09 -9.53
C PHE A 91 7.33 -8.35 -8.86
N TYR A 92 6.66 -7.45 -9.59
CA TYR A 92 5.53 -6.69 -9.05
C TYR A 92 4.34 -7.60 -8.71
N LYS A 93 3.98 -8.52 -9.60
CA LYS A 93 2.93 -9.53 -9.37
C LYS A 93 3.21 -10.37 -8.12
N TYR A 94 4.46 -10.81 -7.99
CA TYR A 94 4.90 -11.58 -6.82
C TYR A 94 4.79 -10.76 -5.53
N ALA A 95 5.33 -9.53 -5.52
CA ALA A 95 5.28 -8.64 -4.38
C ALA A 95 3.82 -8.35 -3.94
N ALA A 96 2.94 -8.08 -4.90
CA ALA A 96 1.52 -7.89 -4.65
C ALA A 96 0.88 -9.15 -4.06
N SER A 97 1.19 -10.35 -4.60
CA SER A 97 0.60 -11.59 -4.07
C SER A 97 0.97 -11.85 -2.62
N LEU A 98 2.19 -11.54 -2.20
CA LEU A 98 2.64 -11.74 -0.82
C LEU A 98 1.82 -10.90 0.19
N VAL A 99 1.50 -9.65 -0.14
CA VAL A 99 0.71 -8.82 0.77
C VAL A 99 -0.73 -9.31 0.87
N PHE A 100 -1.31 -9.80 -0.23
CA PHE A 100 -2.65 -10.40 -0.21
C PHE A 100 -2.68 -11.76 0.49
N GLU A 101 -1.63 -12.56 0.39
CA GLU A 101 -1.51 -13.80 1.16
C GLU A 101 -1.48 -13.52 2.68
N ASN A 102 -0.78 -12.47 3.12
CA ASN A 102 -0.84 -12.05 4.52
C ASN A 102 -2.24 -11.58 4.94
N ALA A 103 -2.97 -10.95 4.03
CA ALA A 103 -4.31 -10.44 4.28
C ALA A 103 -5.42 -11.51 4.11
N LYS A 104 -5.08 -12.74 3.70
CA LYS A 104 -6.03 -13.77 3.25
C LYS A 104 -7.16 -14.05 4.26
N ALA A 105 -6.85 -14.02 5.55
CA ALA A 105 -7.85 -14.24 6.62
C ALA A 105 -8.92 -13.15 6.71
N HIS A 106 -8.62 -11.94 6.19
CA HIS A 106 -9.51 -10.77 6.20
C HIS A 106 -10.21 -10.53 4.86
N LEU A 107 -9.99 -11.41 3.86
CA LEU A 107 -10.60 -11.26 2.54
C LEU A 107 -11.83 -12.15 2.43
N LEU A 108 -12.97 -11.53 2.09
CA LEU A 108 -14.20 -12.22 1.75
C LEU A 108 -14.89 -11.44 0.63
N GLN A 109 -14.93 -12.01 -0.58
CA GLN A 109 -15.48 -11.35 -1.78
C GLN A 109 -14.97 -9.91 -1.99
N ALA A 110 -13.72 -9.65 -1.61
CA ALA A 110 -13.15 -8.32 -1.56
C ALA A 110 -13.13 -7.62 -2.94
N LYS A 111 -13.40 -6.33 -2.92
CA LYS A 111 -13.09 -5.42 -4.03
C LYS A 111 -11.71 -4.82 -3.78
N VAL A 112 -10.77 -5.15 -4.65
CA VAL A 112 -9.39 -4.66 -4.58
C VAL A 112 -9.23 -3.49 -5.54
N VAL A 113 -8.68 -2.38 -5.03
CA VAL A 113 -8.28 -1.22 -5.83
C VAL A 113 -6.76 -1.10 -5.77
N VAL A 114 -6.10 -1.06 -6.91
CA VAL A 114 -4.65 -0.94 -7.03
C VAL A 114 -4.32 0.39 -7.70
N ASP A 115 -3.26 1.06 -7.27
CA ASP A 115 -2.78 2.25 -7.97
C ASP A 115 -2.37 1.90 -9.40
N ARG A 116 -2.80 2.74 -10.34
CA ARG A 116 -2.61 2.52 -11.77
C ARG A 116 -1.12 2.54 -12.13
N CYS A 117 -0.60 1.36 -12.47
CA CYS A 117 0.76 1.19 -12.93
C CYS A 117 0.81 0.31 -14.18
N GLY A 118 1.88 0.42 -14.94
CA GLY A 118 2.08 -0.35 -16.16
C GLY A 118 1.08 -0.04 -17.28
N ASP A 119 1.19 -0.77 -18.37
CA ASP A 119 0.27 -0.69 -19.50
C ASP A 119 -1.04 -1.47 -19.26
N ARG A 120 -1.92 -1.49 -20.26
CA ARG A 120 -3.22 -2.18 -20.17
C ARG A 120 -3.07 -3.68 -20.02
N GLU A 121 -2.08 -4.25 -20.71
CA GLU A 121 -1.84 -5.70 -20.68
C GLU A 121 -1.36 -6.15 -19.31
N PHE A 122 -0.36 -5.47 -18.75
CA PHE A 122 0.11 -5.73 -17.39
C PHE A 122 -1.01 -5.64 -16.36
N ARG A 123 -1.86 -4.60 -16.44
CA ARG A 123 -2.98 -4.44 -15.51
C ARG A 123 -3.96 -5.62 -15.56
N ASN A 124 -4.29 -6.08 -16.77
CA ASN A 124 -5.16 -7.24 -16.95
C ASN A 124 -4.53 -8.52 -16.42
N GLN A 125 -3.23 -8.71 -16.66
CA GLN A 125 -2.46 -9.86 -16.16
C GLN A 125 -2.38 -9.85 -14.63
N LEU A 126 -2.12 -8.70 -14.00
CA LEU A 126 -2.06 -8.57 -12.54
C LEU A 126 -3.42 -8.91 -11.91
N ALA A 127 -4.53 -8.40 -12.45
CA ALA A 127 -5.86 -8.69 -11.96
C ALA A 127 -6.20 -10.20 -12.04
N LYS A 128 -5.91 -10.84 -13.18
CA LYS A 128 -6.09 -12.30 -13.37
C LYS A 128 -5.20 -13.09 -12.41
N TYR A 129 -3.94 -12.68 -12.26
CA TYR A 129 -2.97 -13.35 -11.39
C TYR A 129 -3.42 -13.33 -9.93
N LEU A 130 -3.82 -12.14 -9.39
CA LEU A 130 -4.28 -12.01 -8.01
C LEU A 130 -5.54 -12.85 -7.76
N LYS A 131 -6.53 -12.80 -8.65
CA LYS A 131 -7.74 -13.62 -8.54
C LYS A 131 -7.42 -15.12 -8.52
N ARG A 132 -6.59 -15.58 -9.45
CA ARG A 132 -6.19 -17.00 -9.52
C ARG A 132 -5.40 -17.46 -8.29
N ARG A 133 -4.57 -16.57 -7.73
CA ARG A 133 -3.71 -16.88 -6.58
C ARG A 133 -4.50 -16.94 -5.28
N MET A 134 -5.51 -16.07 -5.13
CA MET A 134 -6.26 -15.92 -3.88
C MET A 134 -7.53 -16.77 -3.83
N ASN A 135 -8.20 -16.96 -4.96
CA ASN A 135 -9.43 -17.73 -5.02
C ASN A 135 -9.12 -19.22 -5.24
N ASP A 136 -9.88 -20.09 -4.61
CA ASP A 136 -9.98 -21.50 -4.95
C ASP A 136 -11.41 -21.82 -5.38
N GLY A 137 -11.66 -23.05 -5.88
CA GLY A 137 -12.95 -23.43 -6.46
C GLY A 137 -14.15 -23.25 -5.51
N ASN A 138 -13.92 -23.21 -4.20
CA ASN A 138 -14.98 -23.18 -3.17
C ASN A 138 -15.06 -21.81 -2.47
N LYS A 139 -14.02 -20.98 -2.55
CA LYS A 139 -13.95 -19.72 -1.81
C LYS A 139 -13.46 -18.57 -2.68
N VAL A 140 -14.33 -17.58 -2.87
CA VAL A 140 -14.01 -16.34 -3.57
C VAL A 140 -13.53 -15.29 -2.55
N LEU A 141 -12.23 -15.09 -2.45
CA LEU A 141 -11.64 -14.08 -1.58
C LEU A 141 -11.57 -12.72 -2.25
N ILE A 142 -11.25 -12.69 -3.57
CA ILE A 142 -11.21 -11.47 -4.37
C ILE A 142 -12.26 -11.57 -5.48
N ARG A 143 -13.33 -10.77 -5.35
CA ARG A 143 -14.39 -10.67 -6.36
C ARG A 143 -13.98 -9.80 -7.54
N LYS A 144 -13.41 -8.63 -7.26
CA LYS A 144 -13.08 -7.63 -8.27
C LYS A 144 -11.71 -7.01 -8.00
N VAL A 145 -10.94 -6.78 -9.07
CA VAL A 145 -9.71 -5.97 -9.03
C VAL A 145 -9.89 -4.83 -10.02
N THR A 146 -9.74 -3.60 -9.56
CA THR A 146 -9.75 -2.36 -10.37
C THR A 146 -8.42 -1.64 -10.22
N MET A 147 -8.10 -0.80 -11.20
CA MET A 147 -6.91 0.04 -11.17
C MET A 147 -7.32 1.48 -11.38
N GLU A 148 -7.01 2.31 -10.41
CA GLU A 148 -7.42 3.71 -10.36
C GLU A 148 -6.19 4.61 -10.17
N PRO A 149 -6.20 5.85 -10.67
CA PRO A 149 -5.10 6.77 -10.44
C PRO A 149 -5.18 7.34 -9.01
N SER A 150 -4.04 7.39 -8.32
CA SER A 150 -3.94 7.88 -6.93
C SER A 150 -4.43 9.31 -6.74
N HIS A 151 -4.21 10.18 -7.74
CA HIS A 151 -4.64 11.59 -7.64
C HIS A 151 -6.17 11.78 -7.53
N SER A 152 -6.96 10.79 -7.94
CA SER A 152 -8.43 10.81 -7.86
C SER A 152 -9.00 9.83 -6.82
N ASN A 153 -8.15 9.16 -6.05
CA ASN A 153 -8.59 8.17 -5.04
C ASN A 153 -7.85 8.39 -3.71
N ASN A 154 -8.57 8.90 -2.72
CA ASN A 154 -8.01 9.19 -1.40
C ASN A 154 -7.50 7.94 -0.67
N LEU A 155 -8.13 6.78 -0.87
CA LEU A 155 -7.72 5.54 -0.20
C LEU A 155 -6.43 4.98 -0.80
N LEU A 156 -6.13 5.25 -2.08
CA LEU A 156 -4.81 4.97 -2.66
C LEU A 156 -3.73 5.91 -2.10
N GLN A 157 -4.08 7.18 -1.83
CA GLN A 157 -3.17 8.10 -1.15
C GLN A 157 -2.92 7.65 0.30
N LEU A 158 -3.94 7.13 1.00
CA LEU A 158 -3.75 6.50 2.30
C LEU A 158 -2.75 5.34 2.22
N ALA A 159 -2.89 4.47 1.23
CA ALA A 159 -1.96 3.36 1.04
C ALA A 159 -0.52 3.83 0.81
N ASP A 160 -0.31 4.89 0.01
CA ASP A 160 1.02 5.49 -0.19
C ASP A 160 1.58 6.09 1.10
N MET A 161 0.76 6.83 1.85
CA MET A 161 1.17 7.44 3.11
C MET A 161 1.56 6.39 4.16
N VAL A 162 0.81 5.31 4.28
CA VAL A 162 1.13 4.17 5.18
C VAL A 162 2.38 3.43 4.69
N CYS A 163 2.46 3.14 3.39
CA CYS A 163 3.63 2.51 2.77
C CYS A 163 4.91 3.33 3.01
N GLY A 164 4.83 4.64 2.84
CA GLY A 164 5.93 5.57 3.10
C GLY A 164 6.32 5.62 4.57
N ALA A 165 5.36 5.56 5.51
CA ALA A 165 5.64 5.50 6.94
C ALA A 165 6.37 4.20 7.32
N VAL A 166 5.94 3.06 6.75
CA VAL A 166 6.64 1.78 6.90
C VAL A 166 8.04 1.86 6.29
N PHE A 167 8.19 2.38 5.05
CA PHE A 167 9.49 2.53 4.41
C PHE A 167 10.45 3.39 5.26
N ARG A 168 9.97 4.54 5.77
CA ARG A 168 10.75 5.43 6.64
C ARG A 168 11.26 4.72 7.89
N SER A 169 10.51 3.77 8.46
CA SER A 169 10.90 3.05 9.67
C SER A 169 12.14 2.17 9.47
N PHE A 170 12.48 1.81 8.24
CA PHE A 170 13.69 1.06 7.87
C PHE A 170 14.88 1.95 7.50
N ASP A 171 14.70 3.26 7.42
CA ASP A 171 15.78 4.21 7.10
C ASP A 171 16.56 4.58 8.36
N THR A 172 17.66 3.88 8.59
CA THR A 172 18.52 4.08 9.78
C THR A 172 19.23 5.43 9.80
N THR A 173 19.23 6.18 8.68
CA THR A 173 19.85 7.52 8.61
C THR A 173 18.95 8.60 9.21
N LYS A 174 17.68 8.31 9.49
CA LYS A 174 16.72 9.27 10.02
C LYS A 174 16.45 9.04 11.50
N ASN A 175 16.72 10.05 12.34
CA ASN A 175 16.48 9.98 13.78
C ASN A 175 14.99 9.76 14.11
N ASN A 176 14.08 10.33 13.31
CA ASN A 176 12.63 10.21 13.48
C ASN A 176 12.02 9.05 12.69
N ARG A 177 12.81 8.06 12.28
CA ARG A 177 12.36 6.97 11.39
C ARG A 177 11.09 6.24 11.86
N MET A 178 10.93 6.06 13.17
CA MET A 178 9.78 5.36 13.75
C MET A 178 8.56 6.23 14.01
N GLU A 179 8.68 7.55 13.91
CA GLU A 179 7.65 8.51 14.28
C GLU A 179 6.31 8.23 13.57
N PHE A 180 6.36 8.18 12.25
CA PHE A 180 5.15 8.03 11.42
C PHE A 180 4.50 6.66 11.57
N ARG A 181 5.29 5.58 11.65
CA ARG A 181 4.76 4.23 11.84
C ARG A 181 4.13 4.06 13.22
N LYS A 182 4.66 4.72 14.26
CA LYS A 182 4.08 4.72 15.62
C LYS A 182 2.67 5.30 15.65
N LEU A 183 2.35 6.30 14.83
CA LEU A 183 0.99 6.85 14.72
C LEU A 183 -0.03 5.82 14.22
N LEU A 184 0.45 4.75 13.58
CA LEU A 184 -0.36 3.70 12.97
C LEU A 184 -0.31 2.37 13.73
N ASN A 185 0.29 2.31 14.93
CA ASN A 185 0.47 1.06 15.67
C ASN A 185 -0.82 0.24 15.85
N ALA A 186 -1.94 0.91 16.16
CA ALA A 186 -3.24 0.26 16.34
C ALA A 186 -3.86 -0.27 15.03
N LYS A 187 -3.30 0.11 13.88
CA LYS A 187 -3.77 -0.26 12.54
C LYS A 187 -2.92 -1.35 11.88
N GLU A 188 -1.75 -1.60 12.44
CA GLU A 188 -0.79 -2.55 11.89
C GLU A 188 -1.16 -3.98 12.27
N LEU A 189 -1.60 -4.78 11.29
CA LEU A 189 -1.78 -6.22 11.48
C LEU A 189 -0.45 -6.96 11.32
N ARG A 190 0.31 -6.63 10.27
CA ARG A 190 1.60 -7.27 10.01
C ARG A 190 2.48 -6.46 9.07
N VAL A 191 3.74 -6.32 9.43
CA VAL A 191 4.82 -5.89 8.51
C VAL A 191 5.82 -7.04 8.39
N GLN A 192 5.80 -7.69 7.23
CA GLN A 192 6.67 -8.84 6.94
C GLN A 192 7.91 -8.39 6.18
N VAL A 193 9.09 -8.72 6.66
CA VAL A 193 10.34 -8.61 5.89
C VAL A 193 10.60 -9.93 5.18
N TRP A 194 10.85 -9.86 3.86
CA TRP A 194 11.10 -11.04 3.06
C TRP A 194 12.22 -10.79 2.03
N PRO A 195 13.10 -11.76 1.74
CA PRO A 195 13.40 -12.93 2.57
C PRO A 195 13.98 -12.51 3.93
N ARG A 196 13.85 -13.36 4.91
CA ARG A 196 14.45 -13.18 6.24
C ARG A 196 15.96 -13.28 6.22
#